data_7a1789a2cb0b794600afb71128bd98e4
#
_entry.id   7a1789a2cb0b794600afb71128bd98e4
#
_cell.length_a   1.000
_cell.length_b   1.000
_cell.length_c   1.000
_cell.angle_alpha   90.00
_cell.angle_beta   90.00
_cell.angle_gamma   90.00
#
_symmetry.space_group_name_H-M   'P 1'
#
loop_
_entity.id
_entity.type
_entity.pdbx_description
1 polymer ?
#
loop_
_entity_poly.entity_id
_entity_poly.type
_entity_poly.pdbx_seq_one_letter_code
_entity_poly.pdbx_strand_id
1 'polypeptide(L)'
;MWYFPIIPRLKLLFRNKTNAKLMWWHKEERKQDQLMRQPADGSQWRNVDRQFPDFDSNPRNIRFGLSTDVMNPFGECGSSHSTWPVTLCMFNLPSWVCMKREYILMLVLIQGSKQPDNDIDVYLRPLVDELLLLWKREGVHVWDEYKQENFDL
;
A
#
# COMPACT_ATOMS: atom_id res chain seq x y z
N MET A 1 -18.00 7.89 7.12
CA MET A 1 -16.69 7.43 6.61
C MET A 1 -15.63 7.61 7.68
N TRP A 2 -14.74 6.63 7.81
CA TRP A 2 -13.52 6.71 8.59
C TRP A 2 -12.34 6.72 7.63
N TYR A 3 -11.38 7.61 7.84
CA TYR A 3 -10.15 7.69 7.08
C TYR A 3 -8.94 7.53 8.01
N PHE A 4 -8.01 6.66 7.62
CA PHE A 4 -6.78 6.35 8.36
C PHE A 4 -5.57 6.77 7.51
N PRO A 5 -4.91 7.89 7.82
CA PRO A 5 -3.81 8.41 7.02
C PRO A 5 -2.69 7.40 6.77
N ILE A 6 -2.17 7.36 5.54
CA ILE A 6 -1.13 6.40 5.13
C ILE A 6 0.27 6.87 5.56
N ILE A 7 0.57 8.16 5.40
CA ILE A 7 1.92 8.70 5.63
C ILE A 7 2.45 8.42 7.04
N PRO A 8 1.72 8.66 8.13
CA PRO A 8 2.19 8.34 9.48
C PRO A 8 2.50 6.84 9.66
N ARG A 9 1.71 5.98 9.03
CA ARG A 9 1.87 4.52 9.12
C ARG A 9 3.11 4.05 8.36
N LEU A 10 3.41 4.63 7.20
CA LEU A 10 4.65 4.37 6.47
C LEU A 10 5.88 4.83 7.26
N LYS A 11 5.82 6.01 7.90
CA LYS A 11 6.87 6.47 8.81
C LYS A 11 7.13 5.50 9.96
N LEU A 12 6.08 4.93 10.55
CA LEU A 12 6.21 3.92 11.61
C LEU A 12 6.77 2.60 11.06
N LEU A 13 6.40 2.20 9.85
CA LEU A 13 6.94 1.01 9.18
C LEU A 13 8.46 1.08 9.06
N PHE A 14 9.00 2.19 8.54
CA PHE A 14 10.43 2.37 8.35
C PHE A 14 11.20 2.62 9.66
N ARG A 15 10.55 3.10 10.72
CA ARG A 15 11.15 3.23 12.06
C ARG A 15 11.40 1.89 12.75
N ASN A 16 10.74 0.83 12.34
CA ASN A 16 11.01 -0.51 12.84
C ASN A 16 12.05 -1.19 11.95
N LYS A 17 13.22 -1.52 12.50
CA LYS A 17 14.36 -2.11 11.76
C LYS A 17 13.99 -3.36 10.97
N THR A 18 13.18 -4.25 11.55
CA THR A 18 12.75 -5.48 10.90
C THR A 18 11.84 -5.19 9.71
N ASN A 19 10.86 -4.30 9.89
CA ASN A 19 9.95 -3.92 8.82
C ASN A 19 10.66 -3.14 7.71
N ALA A 20 11.55 -2.21 8.07
CA ALA A 20 12.37 -1.47 7.11
C ALA A 20 13.23 -2.44 6.26
N LYS A 21 13.87 -3.44 6.88
CA LYS A 21 14.60 -4.48 6.15
C LYS A 21 13.69 -5.24 5.18
N LEU A 22 12.48 -5.61 5.58
CA LEU A 22 11.53 -6.32 4.72
C LEU A 22 11.13 -5.51 3.49
N MET A 23 11.14 -4.17 3.55
CA MET A 23 10.86 -3.30 2.39
C MET A 23 11.95 -3.36 1.32
N TRP A 24 13.19 -3.74 1.68
CA TRP A 24 14.30 -3.94 0.75
C TRP A 24 14.31 -5.34 0.11
N TRP A 25 13.52 -6.28 0.63
CA TRP A 25 13.55 -7.68 0.23
C TRP A 25 13.39 -7.88 -1.29
N HIS A 26 12.48 -7.16 -1.94
CA HIS A 26 12.23 -7.30 -3.38
C HIS A 26 13.47 -6.98 -4.23
N LYS A 27 14.38 -6.17 -3.74
CA LYS A 27 15.64 -5.80 -4.42
C LYS A 27 16.82 -6.66 -4.00
N GLU A 28 16.95 -6.92 -2.69
CA GLU A 28 18.14 -7.57 -2.11
C GLU A 28 18.04 -9.10 -2.05
N GLU A 29 16.87 -9.66 -1.77
CA GLU A 29 16.74 -11.08 -1.43
C GLU A 29 15.83 -11.87 -2.40
N ARG A 30 15.10 -11.18 -3.30
CA ARG A 30 14.20 -11.82 -4.26
C ARG A 30 14.97 -12.65 -5.30
N LYS A 31 14.55 -13.91 -5.50
CA LYS A 31 15.09 -14.77 -6.55
C LYS A 31 14.60 -14.28 -7.93
N GLN A 32 15.52 -14.13 -8.88
CA GLN A 32 15.24 -13.72 -10.26
C GLN A 32 15.41 -14.92 -11.21
N ASP A 33 14.56 -15.94 -11.07
CA ASP A 33 14.62 -17.20 -11.81
C ASP A 33 13.47 -17.38 -12.82
N GLN A 34 12.81 -16.29 -13.20
CA GLN A 34 11.68 -16.22 -14.13
C GLN A 34 10.38 -16.87 -13.63
N LEU A 35 10.34 -17.41 -12.42
CA LEU A 35 9.11 -17.92 -11.82
C LEU A 35 8.28 -16.79 -11.20
N MET A 36 6.99 -16.80 -11.50
CA MET A 36 6.04 -15.82 -10.96
C MET A 36 5.60 -16.24 -9.55
N ARG A 37 6.12 -15.60 -8.51
CA ARG A 37 5.75 -15.85 -7.11
C ARG A 37 5.01 -14.66 -6.48
N GLN A 38 5.25 -13.48 -7.03
CA GLN A 38 4.69 -12.23 -6.52
C GLN A 38 4.68 -11.14 -7.61
N PRO A 39 3.98 -10.01 -7.40
CA PRO A 39 3.92 -8.93 -8.39
C PRO A 39 5.28 -8.42 -8.88
N ALA A 40 6.32 -8.44 -8.03
CA ALA A 40 7.67 -8.01 -8.42
C ALA A 40 8.33 -8.91 -9.47
N ASP A 41 7.84 -10.13 -9.69
CA ASP A 41 8.33 -11.04 -10.75
C ASP A 41 7.63 -10.76 -12.09
N GLY A 42 6.54 -10.01 -12.08
CA GLY A 42 5.67 -9.78 -13.23
C GLY A 42 6.20 -8.78 -14.25
N SER A 43 5.65 -8.85 -15.46
CA SER A 43 5.95 -7.92 -16.54
C SER A 43 5.52 -6.49 -16.21
N GLN A 44 4.41 -6.35 -15.48
CA GLN A 44 3.89 -5.04 -15.08
C GLN A 44 4.88 -4.28 -14.17
N TRP A 45 5.52 -4.99 -13.25
CA TRP A 45 6.57 -4.40 -12.41
C TRP A 45 7.71 -3.83 -13.26
N ARG A 46 8.23 -4.64 -14.19
CA ARG A 46 9.29 -4.23 -15.13
C ARG A 46 8.87 -3.09 -16.07
N ASN A 47 7.58 -3.02 -16.43
CA ASN A 47 7.06 -1.92 -17.23
C ASN A 47 7.09 -0.60 -16.46
N VAL A 48 6.69 -0.61 -15.18
CA VAL A 48 6.77 0.57 -14.31
C VAL A 48 8.22 1.02 -14.13
N ASP A 49 9.17 0.08 -13.92
CA ASP A 49 10.61 0.40 -13.81
C ASP A 49 11.12 1.13 -15.04
N ARG A 50 10.72 0.67 -16.23
CA ARG A 50 11.13 1.29 -17.50
C ARG A 50 10.50 2.66 -17.74
N GLN A 51 9.23 2.84 -17.34
CA GLN A 51 8.52 4.10 -17.52
C GLN A 51 8.97 5.18 -16.51
N PHE A 52 9.32 4.75 -15.30
CA PHE A 52 9.65 5.63 -14.19
C PHE A 52 11.01 5.25 -13.57
N PRO A 53 12.14 5.44 -14.29
CA PRO A 53 13.46 5.04 -13.79
C PRO A 53 13.88 5.76 -12.51
N ASP A 54 13.48 7.02 -12.33
CA ASP A 54 13.73 7.77 -11.09
C ASP A 54 13.02 7.11 -9.90
N PHE A 55 11.80 6.61 -10.11
CA PHE A 55 11.04 5.88 -9.09
C PHE A 55 11.70 4.53 -8.75
N ASP A 56 12.21 3.79 -9.75
CA ASP A 56 12.91 2.51 -9.52
C ASP A 56 14.29 2.70 -8.88
N SER A 57 14.90 3.89 -8.99
CA SER A 57 16.22 4.16 -8.44
C SER A 57 16.31 4.00 -6.92
N ASN A 58 15.22 4.25 -6.20
CA ASN A 58 15.12 4.05 -4.77
C ASN A 58 14.26 2.82 -4.44
N PRO A 59 14.84 1.71 -3.93
CA PRO A 59 14.09 0.50 -3.57
C PRO A 59 13.02 0.72 -2.50
N ARG A 60 13.08 1.83 -1.75
CA ARG A 60 12.08 2.19 -0.73
C ARG A 60 10.80 2.78 -1.30
N ASN A 61 10.79 3.14 -2.58
CA ASN A 61 9.58 3.60 -3.25
C ASN A 61 8.56 2.47 -3.30
N ILE A 62 7.39 2.71 -2.70
CA ILE A 62 6.44 1.65 -2.41
C ILE A 62 5.47 1.46 -3.56
N ARG A 63 5.24 0.21 -3.95
CA ARG A 63 4.22 -0.19 -4.90
C ARG A 63 3.06 -0.82 -4.16
N PHE A 64 1.91 -0.22 -4.34
CA PHE A 64 0.70 -0.62 -3.67
C PHE A 64 -0.23 -1.41 -4.60
N GLY A 65 -0.90 -2.41 -4.03
CA GLY A 65 -2.11 -2.97 -4.59
C GLY A 65 -3.32 -2.43 -3.83
N LEU A 66 -4.21 -1.76 -4.55
CA LEU A 66 -5.48 -1.28 -4.00
C LEU A 66 -6.52 -2.39 -4.08
N SER A 67 -7.25 -2.60 -2.99
CA SER A 67 -8.42 -3.48 -2.95
C SER A 67 -9.57 -2.79 -2.25
N THR A 68 -10.75 -2.94 -2.83
CA THR A 68 -12.00 -2.51 -2.23
C THR A 68 -13.09 -3.50 -2.58
N ASP A 69 -13.93 -3.83 -1.62
CA ASP A 69 -15.07 -4.73 -1.81
C ASP A 69 -16.14 -4.43 -0.77
N VAL A 70 -17.38 -4.81 -1.10
CA VAL A 70 -18.49 -4.73 -0.15
C VAL A 70 -18.43 -5.90 0.83
N MET A 71 -18.58 -5.61 2.10
CA MET A 71 -18.78 -6.64 3.11
C MET A 71 -19.99 -6.32 3.99
N ASN A 72 -20.72 -7.36 4.37
CA ASN A 72 -21.75 -7.25 5.40
C ASN A 72 -21.17 -7.77 6.72
N PRO A 73 -20.85 -6.88 7.69
CA PRO A 73 -20.25 -7.30 8.96
C PRO A 73 -21.20 -8.09 9.87
N PHE A 74 -22.50 -8.10 9.57
CA PHE A 74 -23.52 -8.77 10.36
C PHE A 74 -23.99 -10.11 9.75
N GLY A 75 -23.41 -10.55 8.64
CA GLY A 75 -23.77 -11.78 7.95
C GLY A 75 -25.19 -11.73 7.39
N GLU A 76 -25.86 -12.90 7.31
CA GLU A 76 -27.23 -13.00 6.78
C GLU A 76 -28.32 -12.57 7.78
N CYS A 77 -27.98 -12.18 8.99
CA CYS A 77 -28.95 -11.79 10.03
C CYS A 77 -29.51 -10.38 9.79
N GLY A 78 -30.35 -10.23 8.79
CA GLY A 78 -31.47 -9.27 8.75
C GLY A 78 -31.19 -7.78 8.67
N SER A 79 -29.95 -7.32 8.61
CA SER A 79 -29.61 -5.90 8.50
C SER A 79 -28.97 -5.60 7.16
N SER A 80 -29.57 -4.71 6.39
CA SER A 80 -29.08 -4.22 5.09
C SER A 80 -27.91 -3.22 5.23
N HIS A 81 -27.00 -3.45 6.18
CA HIS A 81 -25.80 -2.62 6.32
C HIS A 81 -24.67 -3.17 5.47
N SER A 82 -24.24 -2.38 4.50
CA SER A 82 -23.00 -2.63 3.76
C SER A 82 -21.86 -1.78 4.30
N THR A 83 -20.68 -2.35 4.33
CA THR A 83 -19.46 -1.68 4.68
C THR A 83 -18.45 -1.83 3.56
N TRP A 84 -17.81 -0.74 3.16
CA TRP A 84 -16.84 -0.71 2.07
C TRP A 84 -15.46 -0.35 2.64
N PRO A 85 -14.63 -1.34 2.95
CA PRO A 85 -13.23 -1.10 3.28
C PRO A 85 -12.43 -0.84 2.00
N VAL A 86 -11.51 0.13 2.08
CA VAL A 86 -10.47 0.35 1.08
C VAL A 86 -9.14 0.00 1.74
N THR A 87 -8.42 -0.95 1.15
CA THR A 87 -7.18 -1.48 1.69
C THR A 87 -6.05 -1.38 0.68
N LEU A 88 -4.83 -1.23 1.17
CA LEU A 88 -3.60 -1.31 0.38
C LEU A 88 -2.70 -2.44 0.88
N CYS A 89 -2.15 -3.20 -0.07
CA CYS A 89 -1.06 -4.14 0.14
C CYS A 89 0.24 -3.55 -0.40
N MET A 90 1.34 -3.75 0.31
CA MET A 90 2.67 -3.30 -0.12
C MET A 90 3.39 -4.45 -0.85
N PHE A 91 3.58 -4.34 -2.16
CA PHE A 91 4.18 -5.38 -2.98
C PHE A 91 5.72 -5.43 -2.91
N ASN A 92 6.36 -4.47 -2.24
CA ASN A 92 7.79 -4.52 -1.93
C ASN A 92 8.11 -5.62 -0.90
N LEU A 93 7.13 -5.95 -0.05
CA LEU A 93 7.27 -6.97 0.99
C LEU A 93 7.33 -8.39 0.40
N PRO A 94 7.99 -9.32 1.10
CA PRO A 94 7.97 -10.73 0.72
C PRO A 94 6.54 -11.29 0.59
N SER A 95 6.33 -12.23 -0.34
CA SER A 95 5.02 -12.83 -0.60
C SER A 95 4.36 -13.47 0.63
N TRP A 96 5.17 -14.02 1.55
CA TRP A 96 4.67 -14.62 2.82
C TRP A 96 4.33 -13.59 3.91
N VAL A 97 4.58 -12.31 3.65
CA VAL A 97 4.34 -11.20 4.59
C VAL A 97 3.28 -10.24 4.06
N CYS A 98 3.34 -9.88 2.78
CA CYS A 98 2.55 -8.77 2.21
C CYS A 98 1.02 -8.94 2.38
N MET A 99 0.52 -10.18 2.46
CA MET A 99 -0.90 -10.49 2.68
C MET A 99 -1.27 -10.78 4.13
N LYS A 100 -0.32 -10.66 5.07
CA LYS A 100 -0.65 -10.79 6.49
C LYS A 100 -1.41 -9.57 6.98
N ARG A 101 -2.36 -9.80 7.89
CA ARG A 101 -3.23 -8.77 8.44
C ARG A 101 -2.49 -7.55 8.97
N GLU A 102 -1.31 -7.74 9.56
CA GLU A 102 -0.49 -6.69 10.15
C GLU A 102 0.10 -5.74 9.10
N TYR A 103 0.21 -6.20 7.84
CA TYR A 103 0.81 -5.45 6.73
C TYR A 103 -0.20 -4.94 5.70
N ILE A 104 -1.46 -5.34 5.81
CA ILE A 104 -2.54 -4.77 5.01
C ILE A 104 -2.99 -3.46 5.66
N LEU A 105 -2.92 -2.38 4.92
CA LEU A 105 -3.31 -1.05 5.39
C LEU A 105 -4.77 -0.80 5.06
N MET A 106 -5.67 -0.87 6.05
CA MET A 106 -7.03 -0.34 5.88
C MET A 106 -6.96 1.19 5.95
N LEU A 107 -7.41 1.89 4.91
CA LEU A 107 -7.28 3.34 4.77
C LEU A 107 -8.62 4.06 4.85
N VAL A 108 -9.64 3.48 4.23
CA VAL A 108 -10.98 4.04 4.24
C VAL A 108 -11.96 2.98 4.68
N LEU A 109 -12.92 3.36 5.50
CA LEU A 109 -14.07 2.53 5.87
C LEU A 109 -15.33 3.34 5.64
N ILE A 110 -16.08 2.99 4.61
CA ILE A 110 -17.36 3.62 4.29
C ILE A 110 -18.45 2.75 4.87
N GLN A 111 -19.23 3.30 5.79
CA GLN A 111 -20.39 2.64 6.39
C GLN A 111 -21.66 3.25 5.83
N GLY A 112 -22.63 2.44 5.49
CA GLY A 112 -23.92 2.92 5.03
C GLY A 112 -24.88 1.81 4.65
N SER A 113 -26.17 2.16 4.52
CA SER A 113 -27.21 1.29 4.00
C SER A 113 -27.20 1.20 2.47
N LYS A 114 -26.44 2.06 1.79
CA LYS A 114 -26.30 2.12 0.33
C LYS A 114 -24.82 2.10 -0.06
N GLN A 115 -24.57 1.54 -1.23
CA GLN A 115 -23.26 1.58 -1.86
C GLN A 115 -22.87 3.03 -2.19
N PRO A 116 -21.55 3.37 -2.21
CA PRO A 116 -21.10 4.71 -2.57
C PRO A 116 -21.37 5.07 -4.04
N ASP A 117 -21.77 4.11 -4.90
CA ASP A 117 -22.07 4.29 -6.32
C ASP A 117 -21.03 5.20 -7.04
N ASN A 118 -21.55 6.17 -7.81
CA ASN A 118 -20.71 7.13 -8.56
C ASN A 118 -19.96 8.12 -7.66
N ASP A 119 -20.28 8.19 -6.38
CA ASP A 119 -19.64 9.13 -5.41
C ASP A 119 -18.37 8.56 -4.76
N ILE A 120 -17.89 7.40 -5.21
CA ILE A 120 -16.69 6.75 -4.65
C ILE A 120 -15.46 7.67 -4.68
N ASP A 121 -15.35 8.53 -5.68
CA ASP A 121 -14.25 9.49 -5.84
C ASP A 121 -14.18 10.49 -4.67
N VAL A 122 -15.35 10.90 -4.13
CA VAL A 122 -15.42 11.79 -2.97
C VAL A 122 -14.81 11.10 -1.74
N TYR A 123 -15.09 9.81 -1.56
CA TYR A 123 -14.57 9.04 -0.44
C TYR A 123 -13.08 8.72 -0.57
N LEU A 124 -12.58 8.54 -1.79
CA LEU A 124 -11.17 8.25 -2.06
C LEU A 124 -10.30 9.51 -2.08
N ARG A 125 -10.88 10.69 -2.14
CA ARG A 125 -10.13 11.96 -2.28
C ARG A 125 -9.02 12.14 -1.26
N PRO A 126 -9.23 11.92 0.05
CA PRO A 126 -8.16 12.05 1.04
C PRO A 126 -6.98 11.11 0.80
N LEU A 127 -7.26 9.88 0.35
CA LEU A 127 -6.21 8.92 -0.03
C LEU A 127 -5.43 9.39 -1.25
N VAL A 128 -6.13 9.85 -2.29
CA VAL A 128 -5.49 10.36 -3.51
C VAL A 128 -4.60 11.55 -3.20
N ASP A 129 -5.04 12.47 -2.34
CA ASP A 129 -4.25 13.64 -1.95
C ASP A 129 -2.96 13.24 -1.22
N GLU A 130 -2.98 12.23 -0.33
CA GLU A 130 -1.76 11.70 0.31
C GLU A 130 -0.85 10.97 -0.69
N LEU A 131 -1.41 10.17 -1.61
CA LEU A 131 -0.62 9.50 -2.65
C LEU A 131 0.04 10.52 -3.60
N LEU A 132 -0.63 11.61 -3.92
CA LEU A 132 -0.05 12.71 -4.70
C LEU A 132 1.10 13.41 -3.96
N LEU A 133 1.04 13.53 -2.64
CA LEU A 133 2.15 14.05 -1.84
C LEU A 133 3.36 13.10 -1.89
N LEU A 134 3.14 11.80 -1.78
CA LEU A 134 4.18 10.77 -1.91
C LEU A 134 4.77 10.69 -3.34
N TRP A 135 3.99 11.04 -4.37
CA TRP A 135 4.43 11.02 -5.76
C TRP A 135 5.26 12.24 -6.17
N LYS A 136 5.27 13.30 -5.36
CA LYS A 136 6.10 14.48 -5.64
C LYS A 136 7.58 14.14 -5.55
N ARG A 137 8.40 14.83 -6.34
CA ARG A 137 9.86 14.66 -6.32
C ARG A 137 10.48 14.93 -4.95
N GLU A 138 9.88 15.86 -4.20
CA GLU A 138 10.30 16.20 -2.83
C GLU A 138 9.81 15.16 -1.80
N GLY A 139 8.81 14.35 -2.17
CA GLY A 139 8.29 13.25 -1.38
C GLY A 139 7.92 13.61 0.05
N VAL A 140 8.03 12.62 0.92
CA VAL A 140 7.84 12.78 2.36
C VAL A 140 9.08 12.27 3.10
N HIS A 141 9.66 13.13 3.92
CA HIS A 141 10.87 12.80 4.69
C HIS A 141 10.62 11.68 5.70
N VAL A 142 11.40 10.60 5.60
CA VAL A 142 11.26 9.37 6.38
C VAL A 142 12.63 8.89 6.86
N TRP A 143 12.68 8.42 8.12
CA TRP A 143 13.86 7.75 8.68
C TRP A 143 13.80 6.25 8.41
N ASP A 144 14.86 5.69 7.79
CA ASP A 144 15.03 4.25 7.58
C ASP A 144 15.91 3.66 8.68
N GLU A 145 15.30 2.94 9.62
CA GLU A 145 16.02 2.32 10.74
C GLU A 145 16.95 1.17 10.31
N TYR A 146 16.70 0.57 9.16
CA TYR A 146 17.58 -0.49 8.64
C TYR A 146 18.86 0.05 8.03
N LYS A 147 18.78 1.11 7.24
CA LYS A 147 19.92 1.77 6.59
C LYS A 147 20.53 2.90 7.44
N GLN A 148 19.87 3.31 8.52
CA GLN A 148 20.30 4.40 9.43
C GLN A 148 20.48 5.73 8.68
N GLU A 149 19.54 6.08 7.82
CA GLU A 149 19.55 7.32 7.04
C GLU A 149 18.15 7.87 6.80
N ASN A 150 18.08 9.17 6.51
CA ASN A 150 16.84 9.78 6.00
C ASN A 150 16.74 9.62 4.49
N PHE A 151 15.52 9.50 4.00
CA PHE A 151 15.21 9.48 2.58
C PHE A 151 13.87 10.13 2.31
N ASP A 152 13.60 10.49 1.07
CA ASP A 152 12.31 10.99 0.60
C ASP A 152 11.55 9.83 -0.05
N LEU A 153 10.36 9.54 0.53
CA LEU A 153 9.45 8.49 0.11
C LEU A 153 8.41 9.06 -0.85
#